data_122eb29cf64ffba793b73adfac9e2426
#
_entry.id   122eb29cf64ffba793b73adfac9e2426
#
_cell.length_a   1.000
_cell.length_b   1.000
_cell.length_c   1.000
_cell.angle_alpha   90.00
_cell.angle_beta   90.00
_cell.angle_gamma   90.00
#
_symmetry.space_group_name_H-M   'P 1'
#
loop_
_entity.id
_entity.type
_entity.pdbx_description
1 polymer ?
#
loop_
_entity_poly.entity_id
_entity_poly.type
_entity_poly.pdbx_seq_one_letter_code
_entity_poly.pdbx_strand_id
1 'polypeptide(L)'
;RDVAPSRGLGDVYKRQKKYAAVEADIQALNTKADFLRKELEVLVQADADAFAPLAAAYGLPKDTPEQAAHKAAVLEAALDGASAVPLQIMEKCAEGIALAEQYAAKGSVLAVSDAGCAAVLCKAALQAASLNVFINTKLMADRAHAAALDEKAARMLAEYVPLADEVYQSVASRLRA
;
A
#
# COMPACT_ATOMS: atom_id res chain seq x y z
N ARG A 1 3.68 3.70 -37.62
CA ARG A 1 2.54 4.26 -36.84
C ARG A 1 3.12 4.72 -35.52
N ASP A 2 3.31 6.01 -35.36
CA ASP A 2 3.73 6.60 -34.09
C ASP A 2 2.62 6.32 -33.06
N VAL A 3 2.92 5.49 -32.07
CA VAL A 3 2.10 5.32 -30.89
C VAL A 3 2.30 6.60 -30.08
N ALA A 4 1.30 7.48 -30.07
CA ALA A 4 1.34 8.64 -29.21
C ALA A 4 1.59 8.18 -27.77
N PRO A 5 2.53 8.79 -27.02
CA PRO A 5 2.74 8.44 -25.63
C PRO A 5 1.41 8.54 -24.88
N SER A 6 1.13 7.57 -24.00
CA SER A 6 -0.10 7.54 -23.22
C SER A 6 -0.19 8.86 -22.46
N ARG A 7 -1.12 9.69 -22.88
CA ARG A 7 -1.39 10.97 -22.23
C ARG A 7 -2.10 10.64 -20.93
N GLY A 8 -1.43 10.88 -19.80
CA GLY A 8 -2.00 10.61 -18.49
C GLY A 8 -3.36 11.29 -18.28
N LEU A 9 -4.08 10.84 -17.26
CA LEU A 9 -5.40 11.39 -16.86
C LEU A 9 -5.50 12.92 -16.92
N GLY A 10 -4.41 13.65 -16.60
CA GLY A 10 -4.35 15.10 -16.67
C GLY A 10 -4.62 15.71 -18.06
N ASP A 11 -4.22 15.04 -19.14
CA ASP A 11 -4.44 15.55 -20.51
C ASP A 11 -5.89 15.39 -20.98
N VAL A 12 -6.61 14.39 -20.45
CA VAL A 12 -8.05 14.18 -20.73
C VAL A 12 -8.87 15.32 -20.12
N TYR A 13 -8.49 15.80 -18.94
CA TYR A 13 -9.19 16.89 -18.24
C TYR A 13 -9.00 18.25 -18.90
N LYS A 14 -7.79 18.61 -19.33
CA LYS A 14 -7.47 19.92 -19.95
C LYS A 14 -8.30 20.23 -21.18
N ARG A 15 -8.88 19.23 -21.83
CA ARG A 15 -9.62 19.41 -23.09
C ARG A 15 -11.13 19.56 -22.94
N GLN A 16 -11.69 19.40 -21.74
CA GLN A 16 -13.14 19.46 -21.54
C GLN A 16 -13.53 20.62 -20.63
N LYS A 17 -14.12 21.67 -21.21
CA LYS A 17 -14.60 22.87 -20.48
C LYS A 17 -15.45 22.58 -19.24
N LYS A 18 -16.20 21.47 -19.22
CA LYS A 18 -17.04 21.07 -18.09
C LYS A 18 -16.24 20.65 -16.84
N TYR A 19 -14.94 20.37 -16.98
CA TYR A 19 -14.08 19.98 -15.85
C TYR A 19 -13.17 21.13 -15.37
N ALA A 20 -13.27 22.33 -15.95
CA ALA A 20 -12.44 23.47 -15.56
C ALA A 20 -12.55 23.80 -14.06
N ALA A 21 -13.72 23.60 -13.46
CA ALA A 21 -13.94 23.85 -12.03
C ALA A 21 -13.17 22.87 -11.10
N VAL A 22 -12.81 21.68 -11.57
CA VAL A 22 -12.09 20.65 -10.79
C VAL A 22 -10.65 20.44 -11.26
N GLU A 23 -10.18 21.22 -12.24
CA GLU A 23 -8.85 21.04 -12.82
C GLU A 23 -7.73 21.18 -11.80
N ALA A 24 -7.78 22.19 -10.94
CA ALA A 24 -6.78 22.41 -9.89
C ALA A 24 -6.74 21.24 -8.88
N ASP A 25 -7.91 20.73 -8.50
CA ASP A 25 -8.01 19.56 -7.61
C ASP A 25 -7.41 18.31 -8.25
N ILE A 26 -7.70 18.07 -9.52
CA ILE A 26 -7.15 16.92 -10.25
C ILE A 26 -5.64 17.03 -10.40
N GLN A 27 -5.10 18.22 -10.65
CA GLN A 27 -3.65 18.43 -10.70
C GLN A 27 -3.00 18.13 -9.34
N ALA A 28 -3.62 18.56 -8.25
CA ALA A 28 -3.15 18.25 -6.90
C ALA A 28 -3.18 16.74 -6.61
N LEU A 29 -4.24 16.03 -7.03
CA LEU A 29 -4.34 14.58 -6.91
C LEU A 29 -3.28 13.87 -7.74
N ASN A 30 -3.02 14.31 -8.96
CA ASN A 30 -1.98 13.74 -9.82
C ASN A 30 -0.59 13.89 -9.18
N THR A 31 -0.29 15.05 -8.58
CA THR A 31 0.97 15.26 -7.86
C THR A 31 1.12 14.29 -6.69
N LYS A 32 0.05 14.08 -5.92
CA LYS A 32 0.05 13.11 -4.82
C LYS A 32 0.23 11.67 -5.32
N ALA A 33 -0.47 11.30 -6.40
CA ALA A 33 -0.37 9.98 -7.00
C ALA A 33 1.05 9.70 -7.53
N ASP A 34 1.68 10.67 -8.17
CA ASP A 34 3.06 10.54 -8.66
C ASP A 34 4.07 10.39 -7.51
N PHE A 35 3.85 11.11 -6.41
CA PHE A 35 4.67 10.98 -5.21
C PHE A 35 4.50 9.60 -4.57
N LEU A 36 3.24 9.18 -4.35
CA LEU A 36 2.90 7.88 -3.79
C LEU A 36 3.48 6.72 -4.61
N ARG A 37 3.40 6.80 -5.94
CA ARG A 37 4.00 5.79 -6.82
C ARG A 37 5.50 5.66 -6.60
N LYS A 38 6.22 6.79 -6.50
CA LYS A 38 7.67 6.79 -6.25
C LYS A 38 8.03 6.21 -4.88
N GLU A 39 7.24 6.52 -3.86
CA GLU A 39 7.43 5.94 -2.53
C GLU A 39 7.24 4.42 -2.55
N LEU A 40 6.19 3.93 -3.22
CA LEU A 40 5.96 2.49 -3.38
C LEU A 40 7.09 1.79 -4.16
N GLU A 41 7.65 2.44 -5.20
CA GLU A 41 8.80 1.92 -5.95
C GLU A 41 10.04 1.74 -5.03
N VAL A 42 10.28 2.69 -4.13
CA VAL A 42 11.38 2.60 -3.14
C VAL A 42 11.13 1.47 -2.14
N LEU A 43 9.90 1.27 -1.72
CA LEU A 43 9.54 0.22 -0.75
C LEU A 43 9.76 -1.20 -1.31
N VAL A 44 9.76 -1.40 -2.63
CA VAL A 44 10.08 -2.72 -3.23
C VAL A 44 11.49 -3.20 -2.83
N GLN A 45 12.49 -2.32 -2.94
CA GLN A 45 13.85 -2.67 -2.54
C GLN A 45 14.00 -2.67 -1.01
N ALA A 46 13.36 -1.73 -0.33
CA ALA A 46 13.40 -1.65 1.12
C ALA A 46 12.85 -2.92 1.81
N ASP A 47 11.81 -3.56 1.25
CA ASP A 47 11.27 -4.82 1.76
C ASP A 47 12.29 -5.96 1.65
N ALA A 48 12.95 -6.08 0.50
CA ALA A 48 14.01 -7.07 0.30
C ALA A 48 15.19 -6.85 1.27
N ASP A 49 15.61 -5.59 1.45
CA ASP A 49 16.71 -5.23 2.35
C ASP A 49 16.33 -5.47 3.83
N ALA A 50 15.08 -5.23 4.22
CA ALA A 50 14.58 -5.49 5.57
C ALA A 50 14.46 -6.99 5.88
N PHE A 51 14.19 -7.82 4.88
CA PHE A 51 14.10 -9.27 5.04
C PHE A 51 15.48 -9.94 5.14
N ALA A 52 16.52 -9.40 4.54
CA ALA A 52 17.86 -10.03 4.51
C ALA A 52 18.43 -10.33 5.91
N PRO A 53 18.36 -9.42 6.92
CA PRO A 53 18.78 -9.70 8.30
C PRO A 53 17.99 -10.84 8.94
N LEU A 54 16.68 -10.91 8.69
CA LEU A 54 15.81 -11.98 9.21
C LEU A 54 16.22 -13.33 8.63
N ALA A 55 16.44 -13.41 7.33
CA ALA A 55 16.91 -14.62 6.67
C ALA A 55 18.26 -15.09 7.23
N ALA A 56 19.19 -14.18 7.45
CA ALA A 56 20.49 -14.47 8.05
C ALA A 56 20.38 -14.98 9.51
N ALA A 57 19.49 -14.37 10.30
CA ALA A 57 19.28 -14.73 11.70
C ALA A 57 18.79 -16.17 11.88
N TYR A 58 18.00 -16.70 10.95
CA TYR A 58 17.58 -18.11 11.00
C TYR A 58 18.76 -19.09 10.94
N GLY A 59 19.85 -18.73 10.25
CA GLY A 59 21.08 -19.54 10.13
C GLY A 59 22.01 -19.48 11.36
N LEU A 60 21.78 -18.61 12.33
CA LEU A 60 22.64 -18.49 13.50
C LEU A 60 22.63 -19.78 14.35
N PRO A 61 23.77 -20.16 14.96
CA PRO A 61 23.86 -21.33 15.85
C PRO A 61 23.05 -21.11 17.13
N LYS A 62 22.65 -22.22 17.77
CA LYS A 62 21.87 -22.23 19.03
C LYS A 62 22.30 -23.37 19.97
N ASP A 63 23.52 -23.88 19.80
CA ASP A 63 23.98 -25.11 20.45
C ASP A 63 24.40 -24.86 21.90
N THR A 64 24.73 -23.61 22.27
CA THR A 64 24.98 -23.22 23.66
C THR A 64 23.95 -22.20 24.15
N PRO A 65 23.75 -22.06 25.48
CA PRO A 65 22.83 -21.07 26.03
C PRO A 65 23.14 -19.64 25.55
N GLU A 66 24.42 -19.26 25.40
CA GLU A 66 24.86 -17.95 24.94
C GLU A 66 24.50 -17.74 23.46
N GLN A 67 24.72 -18.76 22.63
CA GLN A 67 24.34 -18.74 21.21
C GLN A 67 22.83 -18.63 21.04
N ALA A 68 22.07 -19.40 21.83
CA ALA A 68 20.61 -19.35 21.81
C ALA A 68 20.08 -17.96 22.22
N ALA A 69 20.63 -17.36 23.26
CA ALA A 69 20.27 -16.02 23.71
C ALA A 69 20.61 -14.96 22.65
N HIS A 70 21.81 -15.03 22.06
CA HIS A 70 22.22 -14.15 20.97
C HIS A 70 21.29 -14.26 19.77
N LYS A 71 21.02 -15.47 19.31
CA LYS A 71 20.09 -15.72 18.19
C LYS A 71 18.70 -15.17 18.48
N ALA A 72 18.17 -15.35 19.67
CA ALA A 72 16.86 -14.82 20.05
C ALA A 72 16.82 -13.29 19.96
N ALA A 73 17.85 -12.59 20.46
CA ALA A 73 17.94 -11.14 20.40
C ALA A 73 18.05 -10.63 18.95
N VAL A 74 18.86 -11.29 18.10
CA VAL A 74 19.02 -10.93 16.69
C VAL A 74 17.73 -11.18 15.93
N LEU A 75 17.04 -12.30 16.17
CA LEU A 75 15.74 -12.61 15.55
C LEU A 75 14.69 -11.58 15.91
N GLU A 76 14.60 -11.18 17.19
CA GLU A 76 13.62 -10.17 17.61
C GLU A 76 13.81 -8.85 16.90
N ALA A 77 15.05 -8.33 16.85
CA ALA A 77 15.36 -7.10 16.12
C ALA A 77 15.10 -7.22 14.61
N ALA A 78 15.39 -8.38 14.01
CA ALA A 78 15.17 -8.62 12.60
C ALA A 78 13.67 -8.75 12.25
N LEU A 79 12.86 -9.34 13.12
CA LEU A 79 11.41 -9.43 12.97
C LEU A 79 10.75 -8.05 13.04
N ASP A 80 11.21 -7.18 13.93
CA ASP A 80 10.74 -5.80 14.01
C ASP A 80 11.02 -5.06 12.68
N GLY A 81 12.27 -5.09 12.21
CA GLY A 81 12.66 -4.50 10.93
C GLY A 81 11.86 -5.05 9.74
N ALA A 82 11.68 -6.37 9.67
CA ALA A 82 10.92 -7.04 8.61
C ALA A 82 9.40 -6.78 8.69
N SER A 83 8.87 -6.29 9.81
CA SER A 83 7.48 -5.89 9.96
C SER A 83 7.25 -4.43 9.58
N ALA A 84 8.26 -3.57 9.73
CA ALA A 84 8.14 -2.14 9.53
C ALA A 84 7.85 -1.76 8.06
N VAL A 85 8.50 -2.41 7.10
CA VAL A 85 8.32 -2.10 5.68
C VAL A 85 6.96 -2.55 5.16
N PRO A 86 6.46 -3.77 5.43
CA PRO A 86 5.09 -4.14 5.09
C PRO A 86 4.02 -3.20 5.68
N LEU A 87 4.21 -2.69 6.89
CA LEU A 87 3.31 -1.67 7.47
C LEU A 87 3.35 -0.36 6.68
N GLN A 88 4.52 0.09 6.23
CA GLN A 88 4.62 1.27 5.36
C GLN A 88 3.94 1.03 4.00
N ILE A 89 4.08 -0.16 3.43
CA ILE A 89 3.36 -0.55 2.20
C ILE A 89 1.85 -0.47 2.44
N MET A 90 1.35 -0.96 3.58
CA MET A 90 -0.07 -0.84 3.94
C MET A 90 -0.52 0.62 4.01
N GLU A 91 0.26 1.51 4.65
CA GLU A 91 -0.03 2.94 4.73
C GLU A 91 -0.13 3.57 3.33
N LYS A 92 0.80 3.23 2.42
CA LYS A 92 0.79 3.74 1.05
C LYS A 92 -0.36 3.18 0.22
N CYS A 93 -0.75 1.92 0.43
CA CYS A 93 -1.94 1.36 -0.19
C CYS A 93 -3.23 2.04 0.31
N ALA A 94 -3.32 2.35 1.60
CA ALA A 94 -4.42 3.12 2.17
C ALA A 94 -4.53 4.52 1.55
N GLU A 95 -3.41 5.24 1.42
CA GLU A 95 -3.35 6.52 0.70
C GLU A 95 -3.83 6.36 -0.76
N GLY A 96 -3.44 5.27 -1.43
CA GLY A 96 -3.87 4.96 -2.79
C GLY A 96 -5.37 4.74 -2.92
N ILE A 97 -6.00 4.06 -1.95
CA ILE A 97 -7.46 3.87 -1.90
C ILE A 97 -8.17 5.22 -1.71
N ALA A 98 -7.68 6.06 -0.78
CA ALA A 98 -8.23 7.39 -0.55
C ALA A 98 -8.09 8.32 -1.77
N LEU A 99 -7.00 8.20 -2.54
CA LEU A 99 -6.85 8.90 -3.82
C LEU A 99 -7.84 8.37 -4.87
N ALA A 100 -8.02 7.06 -4.96
CA ALA A 100 -8.97 6.43 -5.88
C ALA A 100 -10.41 6.89 -5.62
N GLU A 101 -10.81 7.03 -4.35
CA GLU A 101 -12.10 7.60 -3.96
C GLU A 101 -12.29 9.02 -4.52
N GLN A 102 -11.29 9.89 -4.33
CA GLN A 102 -11.34 11.27 -4.82
C GLN A 102 -11.39 11.33 -6.37
N TYR A 103 -10.63 10.46 -7.05
CA TYR A 103 -10.72 10.36 -8.50
C TYR A 103 -12.08 9.83 -8.96
N ALA A 104 -12.67 8.86 -8.28
CA ALA A 104 -14.01 8.37 -8.59
C ALA A 104 -15.08 9.46 -8.41
N ALA A 105 -14.93 10.33 -7.40
CA ALA A 105 -15.86 11.43 -7.14
C ALA A 105 -15.73 12.59 -8.15
N LYS A 106 -14.50 12.97 -8.51
CA LYS A 106 -14.19 14.18 -9.32
C LYS A 106 -13.85 13.85 -10.77
N GLY A 107 -13.57 12.59 -11.07
CA GLY A 107 -13.05 12.14 -12.34
C GLY A 107 -14.03 12.25 -13.52
N SER A 108 -13.48 12.29 -14.74
CA SER A 108 -14.27 12.23 -15.95
C SER A 108 -14.87 10.84 -16.12
N VAL A 109 -16.02 10.75 -16.77
CA VAL A 109 -16.68 9.46 -17.10
C VAL A 109 -15.74 8.54 -17.90
N LEU A 110 -14.85 9.11 -18.70
CA LEU A 110 -13.90 8.34 -19.52
C LEU A 110 -12.75 7.69 -18.70
N ALA A 111 -12.44 8.24 -17.54
CA ALA A 111 -11.32 7.79 -16.69
C ALA A 111 -11.77 7.19 -15.34
N VAL A 112 -13.07 7.14 -15.10
CA VAL A 112 -13.60 6.66 -13.82
C VAL A 112 -13.31 5.17 -13.59
N SER A 113 -13.21 4.36 -14.65
CA SER A 113 -12.82 2.95 -14.55
C SER A 113 -11.44 2.76 -13.94
N ASP A 114 -10.50 3.66 -14.23
CA ASP A 114 -9.13 3.58 -13.70
C ASP A 114 -9.12 3.80 -12.18
N ALA A 115 -9.99 4.66 -11.66
CA ALA A 115 -10.17 4.83 -10.22
C ALA A 115 -10.70 3.55 -9.55
N GLY A 116 -11.67 2.87 -10.19
CA GLY A 116 -12.16 1.58 -9.71
C GLY A 116 -11.06 0.51 -9.71
N CYS A 117 -10.28 0.42 -10.77
CA CYS A 117 -9.14 -0.50 -10.86
C CYS A 117 -8.09 -0.20 -9.78
N ALA A 118 -7.75 1.08 -9.57
CA ALA A 118 -6.80 1.49 -8.54
C ALA A 118 -7.25 1.08 -7.13
N ALA A 119 -8.52 1.29 -6.79
CA ALA A 119 -9.08 0.88 -5.50
C ALA A 119 -8.94 -0.64 -5.27
N VAL A 120 -9.27 -1.46 -6.27
CA VAL A 120 -9.17 -2.93 -6.18
C VAL A 120 -7.72 -3.38 -6.02
N LEU A 121 -6.80 -2.83 -6.80
CA LEU A 121 -5.39 -3.21 -6.75
C LEU A 121 -4.73 -2.77 -5.43
N CYS A 122 -5.00 -1.55 -4.97
CA CYS A 122 -4.50 -1.08 -3.67
C CYS A 122 -5.09 -1.88 -2.50
N LYS A 123 -6.38 -2.28 -2.56
CA LYS A 123 -6.99 -3.18 -1.58
C LYS A 123 -6.27 -4.52 -1.53
N ALA A 124 -6.02 -5.13 -2.68
CA ALA A 124 -5.33 -6.42 -2.76
C ALA A 124 -3.90 -6.31 -2.20
N ALA A 125 -3.18 -5.24 -2.52
CA ALA A 125 -1.83 -4.99 -2.01
C ALA A 125 -1.83 -4.72 -0.50
N LEU A 126 -2.79 -3.94 0.03
CA LEU A 126 -3.00 -3.71 1.47
C LEU A 126 -3.18 -5.04 2.23
N GLN A 127 -4.06 -5.90 1.73
CA GLN A 127 -4.31 -7.21 2.33
C GLN A 127 -3.09 -8.12 2.23
N ALA A 128 -2.38 -8.14 1.09
CA ALA A 128 -1.17 -8.94 0.93
C ALA A 128 -0.05 -8.48 1.88
N ALA A 129 0.17 -7.17 2.01
CA ALA A 129 1.17 -6.63 2.93
C ALA A 129 0.85 -6.96 4.40
N SER A 130 -0.42 -6.96 4.80
CA SER A 130 -0.81 -7.34 6.16
C SER A 130 -0.40 -8.75 6.54
N LEU A 131 -0.39 -9.70 5.60
CA LEU A 131 0.06 -11.07 5.85
C LEU A 131 1.55 -11.12 6.20
N ASN A 132 2.37 -10.24 5.61
CA ASN A 132 3.79 -10.14 5.95
C ASN A 132 3.99 -9.50 7.33
N VAL A 133 3.13 -8.58 7.76
CA VAL A 133 3.14 -8.10 9.15
C VAL A 133 2.83 -9.26 10.09
N PHE A 134 1.71 -9.94 9.90
CA PHE A 134 1.22 -10.98 10.82
C PHE A 134 2.13 -12.20 10.92
N ILE A 135 2.80 -12.62 9.83
CA ILE A 135 3.74 -13.73 9.90
C ILE A 135 4.97 -13.39 10.75
N ASN A 136 5.43 -12.14 10.72
CA ASN A 136 6.57 -11.68 11.50
C ASN A 136 6.19 -11.44 12.96
N THR A 137 5.10 -10.72 13.23
CA THR A 137 4.63 -10.43 14.60
C THR A 137 4.28 -11.70 15.37
N LYS A 138 3.78 -12.75 14.69
CA LYS A 138 3.52 -14.06 15.30
C LYS A 138 4.77 -14.67 15.93
N LEU A 139 5.94 -14.38 15.40
CA LEU A 139 7.23 -14.95 15.81
C LEU A 139 7.97 -14.09 16.85
N MET A 140 7.55 -12.84 17.10
CA MET A 140 8.15 -11.94 18.07
C MET A 140 7.99 -12.47 19.50
N ALA A 141 9.02 -12.34 20.33
CA ALA A 141 8.98 -12.63 21.75
C ALA A 141 8.27 -11.51 22.54
N ASP A 142 8.47 -10.24 22.15
CA ASP A 142 7.73 -9.11 22.71
C ASP A 142 6.28 -9.10 22.18
N ARG A 143 5.41 -9.77 22.94
CA ARG A 143 3.99 -9.87 22.58
C ARG A 143 3.24 -8.55 22.66
N ALA A 144 3.69 -7.61 23.48
CA ALA A 144 3.06 -6.29 23.59
C ALA A 144 3.36 -5.46 22.35
N HIS A 145 4.61 -5.47 21.90
CA HIS A 145 5.00 -4.80 20.66
C HIS A 145 4.32 -5.44 19.44
N ALA A 146 4.35 -6.77 19.34
CA ALA A 146 3.67 -7.49 18.27
C ALA A 146 2.17 -7.15 18.20
N ALA A 147 1.47 -7.09 19.33
CA ALA A 147 0.07 -6.74 19.40
C ALA A 147 -0.20 -5.29 18.91
N ALA A 148 0.70 -4.35 19.21
CA ALA A 148 0.58 -2.97 18.73
C ALA A 148 0.71 -2.87 17.20
N LEU A 149 1.63 -3.64 16.59
CA LEU A 149 1.79 -3.73 15.14
C LEU A 149 0.55 -4.37 14.48
N ASP A 150 0.08 -5.48 15.06
CA ASP A 150 -1.11 -6.20 14.58
C ASP A 150 -2.36 -5.30 14.63
N GLU A 151 -2.53 -4.54 15.72
CA GLU A 151 -3.65 -3.60 15.86
C GLU A 151 -3.59 -2.47 14.83
N LYS A 152 -2.39 -1.94 14.55
CA LYS A 152 -2.20 -0.93 13.51
C LYS A 152 -2.60 -1.47 12.13
N ALA A 153 -2.15 -2.68 11.79
CA ALA A 153 -2.51 -3.35 10.54
C ALA A 153 -4.01 -3.63 10.46
N ALA A 154 -4.62 -4.13 11.55
CA ALA A 154 -6.04 -4.44 11.61
C ALA A 154 -6.91 -3.18 11.43
N ARG A 155 -6.53 -2.04 12.03
CA ARG A 155 -7.24 -0.76 11.82
C ARG A 155 -7.22 -0.34 10.35
N MET A 156 -6.09 -0.42 9.68
CA MET A 156 -6.01 -0.09 8.26
C MET A 156 -6.89 -1.02 7.40
N LEU A 157 -6.89 -2.33 7.70
CA LEU A 157 -7.77 -3.27 7.00
C LEU A 157 -9.25 -2.94 7.24
N ALA A 158 -9.64 -2.66 8.48
CA ALA A 158 -11.03 -2.37 8.84
C ALA A 158 -11.55 -1.08 8.18
N GLU A 159 -10.69 -0.10 7.98
CA GLU A 159 -11.04 1.19 7.38
C GLU A 159 -11.02 1.14 5.85
N TYR A 160 -9.93 0.66 5.26
CA TYR A 160 -9.70 0.85 3.83
C TYR A 160 -10.20 -0.30 2.94
N VAL A 161 -10.39 -1.51 3.47
CA VAL A 161 -10.98 -2.61 2.67
C VAL A 161 -12.43 -2.30 2.29
N PRO A 162 -13.32 -1.90 3.22
CA PRO A 162 -14.68 -1.48 2.86
C PRO A 162 -14.70 -0.26 1.94
N LEU A 163 -13.86 0.75 2.20
CA LEU A 163 -13.78 1.95 1.36
C LEU A 163 -13.44 1.60 -0.09
N ALA A 164 -12.47 0.71 -0.31
CA ALA A 164 -12.11 0.26 -1.66
C ALA A 164 -13.27 -0.48 -2.35
N ASP A 165 -14.04 -1.27 -1.61
CA ASP A 165 -15.23 -1.96 -2.14
C ASP A 165 -16.32 -0.95 -2.52
N GLU A 166 -16.54 0.08 -1.72
CA GLU A 166 -17.50 1.16 -2.01
C GLU A 166 -17.11 1.93 -3.27
N VAL A 167 -15.82 2.28 -3.41
CA VAL A 167 -15.30 2.93 -4.63
C VAL A 167 -15.55 2.06 -5.85
N TYR A 168 -15.20 0.77 -5.77
CA TYR A 168 -15.44 -0.17 -6.87
C TYR A 168 -16.93 -0.26 -7.24
N GLN A 169 -17.81 -0.43 -6.27
CA GLN A 169 -19.25 -0.55 -6.52
C GLN A 169 -19.83 0.73 -7.11
N SER A 170 -19.41 1.90 -6.62
CA SER A 170 -19.82 3.19 -7.17
C SER A 170 -19.43 3.32 -8.65
N VAL A 171 -18.17 2.98 -8.98
CA VAL A 171 -17.68 3.01 -10.36
C VAL A 171 -18.42 1.99 -11.24
N ALA A 172 -18.52 0.74 -10.77
CA ALA A 172 -19.16 -0.32 -11.51
C ALA A 172 -20.65 -0.02 -11.83
N SER A 173 -21.37 0.59 -10.89
CA SER A 173 -22.75 1.01 -11.07
C SER A 173 -22.89 2.08 -12.16
N ARG A 174 -21.98 3.06 -12.20
CA ARG A 174 -21.95 4.12 -13.23
C ARG A 174 -21.65 3.58 -14.63
N LEU A 175 -20.86 2.51 -14.72
CA LEU A 175 -20.50 1.92 -16.02
C LEU A 175 -21.56 0.98 -16.57
N ARG A 176 -22.48 0.51 -15.72
CA ARG A 176 -23.58 -0.39 -16.11
C ARG A 176 -24.91 0.34 -16.36
N ALA A 177 -25.03 1.59 -15.93
CA ALA A 177 -26.18 2.45 -16.17
C ALA A 177 -26.18 3.04 -17.58
#